data_f366e66a55888d4e30cadf714361ba61
#
_entry.id   f366e66a55888d4e30cadf714361ba61
#
_cell.length_a   1.000
_cell.length_b   1.000
_cell.length_c   1.000
_cell.angle_alpha   90.00
_cell.angle_beta   90.00
_cell.angle_gamma   90.00
#
_symmetry.space_group_name_H-M   'P 1'
#
loop_
_entity.id
_entity.type
_entity.pdbx_description
1 polymer ?
#
loop_
_entity_poly.entity_id
_entity_poly.type
_entity_poly.pdbx_seq_one_letter_code
_entity_poly.pdbx_strand_id
1 'polypeptide(L)'
;NLGAIRIRIRSLKATIDKQENKEIDLSKKYKPVKVPFTKEMKDDRWTILCPQMSPIHFQFVEKAMQESGYNLKVLPSVDKGATEAGLKYVNNDACYPSLMVVGQIMQALLSGKYDLNKTAVIMSQTGGGCRATNYTSDLSAVRWRRPI
;
A
#
# COMPACT_ATOMS: atom_id res chain seq x y z
N ASN A 1 -18.41 24.15 15.02
CA ASN A 1 -18.14 24.66 13.67
C ASN A 1 -19.19 24.08 12.70
N LEU A 2 -20.22 24.90 12.38
CA LEU A 2 -21.34 24.51 11.51
C LEU A 2 -20.90 24.08 10.10
N GLY A 3 -19.80 24.61 9.59
CA GLY A 3 -19.27 24.24 8.27
C GLY A 3 -18.79 22.81 8.21
N ALA A 4 -18.05 22.35 9.21
CA ALA A 4 -17.56 20.96 9.27
C ALA A 4 -18.73 19.96 9.41
N ILE A 5 -19.75 20.30 10.17
CA ILE A 5 -20.95 19.46 10.33
C ILE A 5 -21.71 19.35 9.00
N ARG A 6 -21.88 20.45 8.27
CA ARG A 6 -22.53 20.44 6.94
C ARG A 6 -21.80 19.57 5.93
N ILE A 7 -20.46 19.63 5.90
CA ILE A 7 -19.64 18.80 5.02
C ILE A 7 -19.84 17.32 5.34
N ARG A 8 -19.80 16.95 6.63
CA ARG A 8 -20.00 15.55 7.06
C ARG A 8 -21.40 15.03 6.69
N ILE A 9 -22.45 15.85 6.92
CA ILE A 9 -23.83 15.47 6.57
C ILE A 9 -23.97 15.31 5.06
N ARG A 10 -23.40 16.19 4.24
CA ARG A 10 -23.42 16.07 2.77
C ARG A 10 -22.70 14.83 2.30
N SER A 11 -21.53 14.53 2.88
CA SER A 11 -20.77 13.32 2.57
C SER A 11 -21.56 12.06 2.92
N LEU A 12 -22.17 12.03 4.11
CA LEU A 12 -23.00 10.91 4.54
C LEU A 12 -24.19 10.71 3.61
N LYS A 13 -24.92 11.80 3.27
CA LYS A 13 -26.06 11.76 2.35
C LYS A 13 -25.63 11.22 0.97
N ALA A 14 -24.55 11.73 0.40
CA ALA A 14 -24.03 11.26 -0.88
C ALA A 14 -23.64 9.76 -0.84
N THR A 15 -23.16 9.28 0.31
CA THR A 15 -22.86 7.85 0.49
C THR A 15 -24.12 7.01 0.54
N ILE A 16 -25.16 7.46 1.26
CA ILE A 16 -26.44 6.78 1.37
C ILE A 16 -27.12 6.72 -0.03
N ASP A 17 -27.23 7.86 -0.71
CA ASP A 17 -27.83 7.95 -2.05
C ASP A 17 -27.10 7.03 -3.06
N LYS A 18 -25.79 6.84 -2.88
CA LYS A 18 -25.00 5.95 -3.72
C LYS A 18 -25.17 4.46 -3.36
N GLN A 19 -25.48 4.17 -2.10
CA GLN A 19 -25.75 2.80 -1.63
C GLN A 19 -27.15 2.33 -1.96
N GLU A 20 -28.16 3.20 -1.87
CA GLU A 20 -29.55 2.87 -2.24
C GLU A 20 -29.69 2.46 -3.71
N ASN A 21 -28.77 2.92 -4.57
CA ASN A 21 -28.75 2.59 -6.00
C ASN A 21 -27.84 1.39 -6.34
N LYS A 22 -27.29 0.69 -5.36
CA LYS A 22 -26.48 -0.52 -5.56
C LYS A 22 -26.98 -1.62 -4.63
N GLU A 23 -27.48 -2.69 -5.21
CA GLU A 23 -27.54 -3.98 -4.51
C GLU A 23 -26.12 -4.34 -4.11
N ILE A 24 -25.81 -4.20 -2.82
CA ILE A 24 -24.54 -4.62 -2.27
C ILE A 24 -24.57 -6.14 -2.20
N ASP A 25 -23.97 -6.77 -3.17
CA ASP A 25 -23.76 -8.22 -3.16
C ASP A 25 -22.74 -8.56 -2.03
N LEU A 26 -23.27 -8.78 -0.84
CA LEU A 26 -22.51 -9.16 0.36
C LEU A 26 -21.84 -10.54 0.23
N SER A 27 -22.21 -11.31 -0.81
CA SER A 27 -21.58 -12.61 -1.09
C SER A 27 -20.16 -12.45 -1.66
N LYS A 28 -19.87 -11.31 -2.28
CA LYS A 28 -18.54 -10.95 -2.78
C LYS A 28 -17.63 -10.44 -1.65
N LYS A 29 -17.40 -11.28 -0.65
CA LYS A 29 -16.35 -11.00 0.33
C LYS A 29 -15.02 -10.91 -0.42
N TYR A 30 -14.43 -9.71 -0.42
CA TYR A 30 -13.06 -9.54 -0.90
C TYR A 30 -12.14 -10.47 -0.10
N LYS A 31 -11.67 -11.52 -0.75
CA LYS A 31 -10.61 -12.36 -0.20
C LYS A 31 -9.29 -11.82 -0.76
N PRO A 32 -8.43 -11.22 0.05
CA PRO A 32 -7.13 -10.81 -0.43
C PRO A 32 -6.38 -12.04 -0.92
N VAL A 33 -5.97 -12.03 -2.18
CA VAL A 33 -5.11 -13.08 -2.73
C VAL A 33 -3.71 -12.86 -2.15
N LYS A 34 -3.38 -13.59 -1.11
CA LYS A 34 -2.01 -13.60 -0.56
C LYS A 34 -1.18 -14.58 -1.38
N VAL A 35 -0.29 -14.06 -2.20
CA VAL A 35 0.73 -14.86 -2.87
C VAL A 35 1.96 -14.87 -1.97
N PRO A 36 2.32 -16.02 -1.37
CA PRO A 36 3.52 -16.10 -0.54
C PRO A 36 4.77 -15.91 -1.42
N PHE A 37 5.80 -15.27 -0.87
CA PHE A 37 7.10 -15.18 -1.51
C PHE A 37 7.77 -16.56 -1.45
N THR A 38 8.07 -17.15 -2.60
CA THR A 38 8.60 -18.51 -2.70
C THR A 38 10.13 -18.54 -2.84
N LYS A 39 10.72 -19.72 -2.69
CA LYS A 39 12.16 -19.91 -2.89
C LYS A 39 12.56 -19.64 -4.34
N GLU A 40 11.75 -20.04 -5.29
CA GLU A 40 11.95 -19.80 -6.72
C GLU A 40 12.02 -18.30 -7.00
N MET A 41 11.15 -17.49 -6.40
CA MET A 41 11.19 -16.02 -6.52
C MET A 41 12.49 -15.43 -5.99
N LYS A 42 13.06 -16.03 -4.93
CA LYS A 42 14.37 -15.63 -4.42
C LYS A 42 15.48 -15.99 -5.40
N ASP A 43 15.48 -17.21 -5.91
CA ASP A 43 16.48 -17.72 -6.85
C ASP A 43 16.43 -16.94 -8.18
N ASP A 44 15.24 -16.55 -8.64
CA ASP A 44 14.99 -15.67 -9.79
C ASP A 44 15.33 -14.20 -9.51
N ARG A 45 15.86 -13.87 -8.34
CA ARG A 45 16.24 -12.51 -7.92
C ARG A 45 15.13 -11.47 -8.08
N TRP A 46 13.92 -11.80 -7.68
CA TRP A 46 12.82 -10.84 -7.63
C TRP A 46 13.20 -9.62 -6.81
N THR A 47 12.88 -8.43 -7.31
CA THR A 47 13.09 -7.18 -6.57
C THR A 47 12.05 -7.05 -5.47
N ILE A 48 12.50 -6.93 -4.22
CA ILE A 48 11.63 -6.72 -3.06
C ILE A 48 11.70 -5.25 -2.69
N LEU A 49 10.62 -4.52 -2.88
CA LEU A 49 10.51 -3.11 -2.50
C LEU A 49 10.09 -2.98 -1.05
N CYS A 50 10.84 -2.20 -0.29
CA CYS A 50 10.59 -1.90 1.11
C CYS A 50 10.39 -0.40 1.29
N PRO A 51 9.25 0.07 1.84
CA PRO A 51 9.07 1.49 2.08
C PRO A 51 10.03 1.98 3.17
N GLN A 52 10.50 3.21 3.02
CA GLN A 52 11.39 3.84 3.99
C GLN A 52 10.58 4.33 5.19
N MET A 53 10.70 3.65 6.31
CA MET A 53 10.04 4.03 7.55
C MET A 53 11.01 4.55 8.62
N SER A 54 12.30 4.24 8.50
CA SER A 54 13.35 4.73 9.38
C SER A 54 14.68 4.77 8.63
N PRO A 55 15.21 5.96 8.30
CA PRO A 55 16.37 6.09 7.42
C PRO A 55 17.60 5.31 7.86
N ILE A 56 17.85 5.25 9.16
CA ILE A 56 19.04 4.56 9.71
C ILE A 56 18.80 3.04 9.74
N HIS A 57 17.68 2.60 10.35
CA HIS A 57 17.43 1.17 10.57
C HIS A 57 17.23 0.41 9.26
N PHE A 58 16.53 1.00 8.30
CA PHE A 58 16.21 0.31 7.05
C PHE A 58 17.44 0.12 6.15
N GLN A 59 18.49 0.93 6.28
CA GLN A 59 19.76 0.69 5.61
C GLN A 59 20.43 -0.61 6.11
N PHE A 60 20.38 -0.88 7.43
CA PHE A 60 20.87 -2.14 7.97
C PHE A 60 20.02 -3.33 7.51
N VAL A 61 18.68 -3.18 7.50
CA VAL A 61 17.78 -4.21 7.00
C VAL A 61 18.07 -4.53 5.54
N GLU A 62 18.29 -3.51 4.71
CA GLU A 62 18.64 -3.69 3.29
C GLU A 62 19.92 -4.51 3.13
N LYS A 63 20.98 -4.16 3.85
CA LYS A 63 22.26 -4.88 3.80
C LYS A 63 22.15 -6.32 4.30
N ALA A 64 21.52 -6.55 5.45
CA ALA A 64 21.33 -7.87 6.00
C ALA A 64 20.54 -8.80 5.08
N MET A 65 19.49 -8.27 4.44
CA MET A 65 18.67 -9.03 3.48
C MET A 65 19.47 -9.33 2.20
N GLN A 66 20.26 -8.37 1.71
CA GLN A 66 21.12 -8.58 0.53
C GLN A 66 22.19 -9.64 0.80
N GLU A 67 22.82 -9.63 1.96
CA GLU A 67 23.79 -10.68 2.39
C GLU A 67 23.11 -12.05 2.52
N SER A 68 21.86 -12.08 2.89
CA SER A 68 21.05 -13.30 2.92
C SER A 68 20.56 -13.76 1.54
N GLY A 69 20.97 -13.09 0.46
CA GLY A 69 20.66 -13.44 -0.94
C GLY A 69 19.32 -12.90 -1.46
N TYR A 70 18.67 -11.98 -0.75
CA TYR A 70 17.46 -11.32 -1.24
C TYR A 70 17.81 -10.02 -1.97
N ASN A 71 17.16 -9.75 -3.09
CA ASN A 71 17.29 -8.47 -3.79
C ASN A 71 16.32 -7.42 -3.21
N LEU A 72 16.54 -7.07 -1.95
CA LEU A 72 15.75 -6.05 -1.27
C LEU A 72 16.26 -4.65 -1.62
N LYS A 73 15.35 -3.75 -1.89
CA LYS A 73 15.61 -2.32 -2.11
C LYS A 73 14.72 -1.48 -1.23
N VAL A 74 15.33 -0.69 -0.36
CA VAL A 74 14.63 0.31 0.44
C VAL A 74 14.37 1.53 -0.44
N LEU A 75 13.11 1.97 -0.47
CA LEU A 75 12.69 3.12 -1.26
C LEU A 75 13.27 4.42 -0.66
N PRO A 76 13.47 5.46 -1.48
CA PRO A 76 13.93 6.75 -0.97
C PRO A 76 12.92 7.35 0.01
N SER A 77 13.36 8.34 0.78
CA SER A 77 12.47 9.09 1.68
C SER A 77 11.29 9.69 0.93
N VAL A 78 10.19 9.88 1.65
CA VAL A 78 8.95 10.43 1.09
C VAL A 78 9.19 11.79 0.46
N ASP A 79 8.77 11.94 -0.77
CA ASP A 79 8.73 13.18 -1.52
C ASP A 79 7.30 13.61 -1.83
N LYS A 80 7.15 14.70 -2.57
CA LYS A 80 5.85 15.21 -3.01
C LYS A 80 5.10 14.19 -3.89
N GLY A 81 5.82 13.48 -4.76
CA GLY A 81 5.21 12.48 -5.65
C GLY A 81 4.65 11.28 -4.88
N ALA A 82 5.35 10.82 -3.84
CA ALA A 82 4.85 9.77 -2.95
C ALA A 82 3.59 10.23 -2.20
N THR A 83 3.57 11.50 -1.74
CA THR A 83 2.41 12.08 -1.07
C THR A 83 1.20 12.14 -2.01
N GLU A 84 1.37 12.62 -3.23
CA GLU A 84 0.32 12.71 -4.24
C GLU A 84 -0.21 11.31 -4.62
N ALA A 85 0.68 10.34 -4.79
CA ALA A 85 0.29 8.95 -5.02
C ALA A 85 -0.50 8.38 -3.84
N GLY A 86 -0.07 8.64 -2.60
CA GLY A 86 -0.79 8.24 -1.40
C GLY A 86 -2.20 8.82 -1.35
N LEU A 87 -2.35 10.12 -1.58
CA LEU A 87 -3.67 10.79 -1.62
C LEU A 87 -4.60 10.24 -2.71
N LYS A 88 -4.04 9.77 -3.82
CA LYS A 88 -4.81 9.22 -4.92
C LYS A 88 -5.31 7.79 -4.67
N TYR A 89 -4.51 6.96 -4.02
CA TYR A 89 -4.75 5.51 -3.93
C TYR A 89 -5.18 5.04 -2.55
N VAL A 90 -4.92 5.81 -1.49
CA VAL A 90 -5.29 5.47 -0.11
C VAL A 90 -6.58 6.18 0.27
N ASN A 91 -7.41 5.51 1.06
CA ASN A 91 -8.61 6.13 1.61
C ASN A 91 -8.23 7.32 2.51
N ASN A 92 -8.92 8.45 2.36
CA ASN A 92 -8.70 9.67 3.13
C ASN A 92 -8.90 9.50 4.64
N ASP A 93 -9.61 8.45 5.07
CA ASP A 93 -9.80 8.10 6.47
C ASP A 93 -8.60 7.31 7.06
N ALA A 94 -7.64 6.92 6.23
CA ALA A 94 -6.42 6.29 6.70
C ALA A 94 -5.50 7.29 7.42
N CYS A 95 -4.66 6.78 8.31
CA CYS A 95 -3.71 7.65 9.01
C CYS A 95 -2.61 8.15 8.05
N TYR A 96 -2.04 9.31 8.35
CA TYR A 96 -1.00 9.92 7.52
C TYR A 96 0.20 9.00 7.23
N PRO A 97 0.76 8.25 8.20
CA PRO A 97 1.81 7.28 7.93
C PRO A 97 1.42 6.21 6.90
N SER A 98 0.17 5.72 6.94
CA SER A 98 -0.35 4.78 5.94
C SER A 98 -0.29 5.37 4.53
N LEU A 99 -0.72 6.61 4.42
CA LEU A 99 -0.72 7.38 3.19
C LEU A 99 0.69 7.50 2.59
N MET A 100 1.68 7.81 3.45
CA MET A 100 3.07 7.95 3.06
C MET A 100 3.68 6.62 2.59
N VAL A 101 3.47 5.56 3.37
CA VAL A 101 4.04 4.25 3.11
C VAL A 101 3.47 3.63 1.82
N VAL A 102 2.16 3.66 1.66
CA VAL A 102 1.51 3.18 0.43
C VAL A 102 1.88 4.07 -0.75
N GLY A 103 1.96 5.38 -0.55
CA GLY A 103 2.35 6.34 -1.57
C GLY A 103 3.74 6.10 -2.12
N GLN A 104 4.74 5.80 -1.28
CA GLN A 104 6.09 5.43 -1.72
C GLN A 104 6.07 4.20 -2.64
N ILE A 105 5.35 3.16 -2.22
CA ILE A 105 5.25 1.93 -2.98
C ILE A 105 4.57 2.20 -4.32
N MET A 106 3.44 2.92 -4.32
CA MET A 106 2.72 3.26 -5.53
C MET A 106 3.55 4.10 -6.50
N GLN A 107 4.25 5.11 -5.99
CA GLN A 107 5.16 5.93 -6.79
C GLN A 107 6.26 5.06 -7.43
N ALA A 108 6.88 4.17 -6.66
CA ALA A 108 7.92 3.29 -7.16
C ALA A 108 7.40 2.37 -8.27
N LEU A 109 6.25 1.75 -8.07
CA LEU A 109 5.65 0.82 -9.02
C LEU A 109 5.16 1.53 -10.30
N LEU A 110 4.67 2.76 -10.20
CA LEU A 110 4.23 3.56 -11.34
C LEU A 110 5.38 4.25 -12.08
N SER A 111 6.58 4.27 -11.50
CA SER A 111 7.76 4.93 -12.10
C SER A 111 8.29 4.25 -13.35
N GLY A 112 7.90 3.03 -13.64
CA GLY A 112 8.43 2.21 -14.73
C GLY A 112 9.86 1.69 -14.51
N LYS A 113 10.46 1.96 -13.34
CA LYS A 113 11.84 1.52 -13.01
C LYS A 113 11.96 0.05 -12.62
N TYR A 114 10.83 -0.59 -12.31
CA TYR A 114 10.79 -1.95 -11.80
C TYR A 114 9.91 -2.82 -12.68
N ASP A 115 10.36 -4.03 -12.97
CA ASP A 115 9.53 -5.03 -13.67
C ASP A 115 8.43 -5.52 -12.72
N LEU A 116 7.19 -5.13 -12.99
CA LEU A 116 6.03 -5.48 -12.17
C LEU A 116 5.77 -6.99 -12.09
N ASN A 117 6.27 -7.78 -13.06
CA ASN A 117 6.12 -9.23 -13.05
C ASN A 117 7.13 -9.92 -12.12
N LYS A 118 8.23 -9.23 -11.78
CA LYS A 118 9.30 -9.73 -10.91
C LYS A 118 9.52 -8.81 -9.69
N THR A 119 8.46 -8.14 -9.24
CA THR A 119 8.51 -7.25 -8.07
C THR A 119 7.59 -7.75 -6.98
N ALA A 120 8.13 -7.83 -5.78
CA ALA A 120 7.40 -8.09 -4.55
C ALA A 120 7.49 -6.87 -3.62
N VAL A 121 6.62 -6.78 -2.64
CA VAL A 121 6.63 -5.72 -1.64
C VAL A 121 6.71 -6.35 -0.26
N ILE A 122 7.59 -5.82 0.58
CA ILE A 122 7.65 -6.17 2.00
C ILE A 122 7.23 -4.98 2.84
N MET A 123 6.47 -5.25 3.87
CA MET A 123 6.01 -4.23 4.81
C MET A 123 5.95 -4.79 6.22
N SER A 124 6.31 -3.97 7.19
CA SER A 124 6.13 -4.32 8.61
C SER A 124 4.65 -4.25 8.97
N GLN A 125 4.20 -5.20 9.76
CA GLN A 125 2.86 -5.25 10.32
C GLN A 125 2.94 -5.27 11.84
N THR A 126 2.18 -4.39 12.50
CA THR A 126 2.06 -4.39 13.96
C THR A 126 0.86 -5.26 14.36
N GLY A 127 1.03 -6.13 15.35
CA GLY A 127 -0.04 -7.02 15.85
C GLY A 127 -0.99 -6.36 16.85
N GLY A 128 -0.96 -5.03 17.02
CA GLY A 128 -1.74 -4.29 18.01
C GLY A 128 -2.90 -3.49 17.43
N GLY A 129 -3.51 -2.63 18.24
CA GLY A 129 -4.62 -1.74 17.85
C GLY A 129 -4.26 -0.59 16.91
N CYS A 130 -3.12 -0.64 16.26
CA CYS A 130 -2.69 0.34 15.29
C CYS A 130 -3.27 0.04 13.90
N ARG A 131 -3.67 1.06 13.15
CA ARG A 131 -4.12 0.92 11.76
C ARG A 131 -3.04 0.39 10.82
N ALA A 132 -1.77 0.47 11.20
CA ALA A 132 -0.65 -0.15 10.49
C ALA A 132 -0.82 -1.67 10.28
N THR A 133 -1.62 -2.34 11.08
CA THR A 133 -2.01 -3.73 10.88
C THR A 133 -2.72 -3.94 9.54
N ASN A 134 -3.38 -2.92 9.01
CA ASN A 134 -4.16 -2.99 7.78
C ASN A 134 -3.41 -2.51 6.52
N TYR A 135 -2.16 -2.04 6.63
CA TYR A 135 -1.40 -1.56 5.45
C TYR A 135 -1.29 -2.62 4.35
N THR A 136 -1.13 -3.88 4.71
CA THR A 136 -1.10 -4.98 3.74
C THR A 136 -2.44 -5.16 3.04
N SER A 137 -3.55 -4.91 3.74
CA SER A 137 -4.90 -4.94 3.15
C SER A 137 -5.13 -3.75 2.22
N ASP A 138 -4.65 -2.56 2.60
CA ASP A 138 -4.74 -1.36 1.76
C ASP A 138 -3.96 -1.54 0.45
N LEU A 139 -2.75 -2.09 0.50
CA LEU A 139 -1.97 -2.42 -0.69
C LEU A 139 -2.63 -3.50 -1.56
N SER A 140 -3.20 -4.52 -0.96
CA SER A 140 -3.88 -5.58 -1.70
C SER A 140 -5.22 -5.14 -2.30
N ALA A 141 -5.86 -4.10 -1.73
CA ALA A 141 -7.07 -3.48 -2.26
C ALA A 141 -6.79 -2.63 -3.50
N VAL A 142 -5.57 -2.13 -3.67
CA VAL A 142 -5.13 -1.50 -4.92
C VAL A 142 -5.04 -2.59 -5.98
N ARG A 143 -6.15 -2.75 -6.70
CA ARG A 143 -6.28 -3.77 -7.75
C ARG A 143 -5.30 -3.46 -8.87
N TRP A 144 -4.19 -4.17 -8.90
CA TRP A 144 -3.27 -4.17 -10.02
C TRP A 144 -4.01 -4.70 -11.25
N ARG A 145 -4.64 -3.81 -12.01
CA ARG A 145 -5.02 -4.15 -13.36
C ARG A 145 -3.72 -4.20 -14.15
N ARG A 146 -3.31 -5.42 -14.52
CA ARG A 146 -2.35 -5.56 -15.61
C ARG A 146 -2.92 -4.74 -16.78
N PRO A 147 -2.17 -3.81 -17.38
CA PRO A 147 -2.52 -3.34 -18.68
C PRO A 147 -2.55 -4.57 -19.59
N ILE A 148 -3.70 -4.81 -20.22
CA ILE A 148 -3.89 -5.81 -21.26
C ILE A 148 -3.07 -5.36 -22.46
#